data_94885f5d2ca7e986050830a1b242b61e
#
_entry.id   94885f5d2ca7e986050830a1b242b61e
#
_cell.length_a   1.000
_cell.length_b   1.000
_cell.length_c   1.000
_cell.angle_alpha   90.00
_cell.angle_beta   90.00
_cell.angle_gamma   90.00
#
_symmetry.space_group_name_H-M   'P 1'
#
loop_
_entity.id
_entity.type
_entity.pdbx_description
1 polymer ?
#
loop_
_entity_poly.entity_id
_entity_poly.type
_entity_poly.pdbx_seq_one_letter_code
_entity_poly.pdbx_strand_id
1 'polypeptide(L)'
;MDKILKKLPLLLIAAFVLITIFNKAYTDHHEFEFTPEKPYYVIEDPNAEGSEKQAINKAAYYGYRIFHQNCHVCHGKAARGSSFAPNLLDSYNYAKKGEKMGNKVKYDTPYEWFLDTVVNGYKREMAGGTVNVMPGHGDVVDVMKNIDGIYGYIAAMAEGKLTTTNRPGKGWKIK
;
A
#
# COMPACT_ATOMS: atom_id res chain seq x y z
N MET A 1 57.16 -11.03 -12.97
CA MET A 1 55.88 -11.06 -13.64
C MET A 1 54.98 -12.22 -13.21
N ASP A 2 55.49 -13.35 -12.76
CA ASP A 2 54.71 -14.56 -12.46
C ASP A 2 53.85 -14.55 -11.19
N LYS A 3 54.14 -13.67 -10.22
CA LYS A 3 53.36 -13.60 -8.96
C LYS A 3 52.03 -12.88 -9.09
N ILE A 4 51.89 -12.04 -10.10
CA ILE A 4 50.64 -11.28 -10.37
C ILE A 4 49.63 -12.17 -11.08
N LEU A 5 50.10 -12.98 -12.03
CA LEU A 5 49.24 -13.88 -12.81
C LEU A 5 48.61 -14.98 -11.96
N LYS A 6 49.25 -15.45 -10.91
CA LYS A 6 48.75 -16.47 -9.97
C LYS A 6 47.63 -15.95 -9.04
N LYS A 7 47.57 -14.64 -8.81
CA LYS A 7 46.56 -14.00 -7.94
C LYS A 7 45.31 -13.55 -8.72
N LEU A 8 45.37 -13.48 -10.05
CA LEU A 8 44.28 -13.01 -10.90
C LEU A 8 42.99 -13.86 -10.75
N PRO A 9 43.05 -15.21 -10.76
CA PRO A 9 41.84 -16.01 -10.57
C PRO A 9 41.22 -15.85 -9.18
N LEU A 10 42.02 -15.65 -8.15
CA LEU A 10 41.54 -15.44 -6.78
C LEU A 10 40.81 -14.09 -6.63
N LEU A 11 41.29 -13.03 -7.30
CA LEU A 11 40.68 -11.71 -7.35
C LEU A 11 39.38 -11.73 -8.11
N LEU A 12 39.30 -12.48 -9.20
CA LEU A 12 38.04 -12.65 -9.99
C LEU A 12 36.98 -13.42 -9.20
N ILE A 13 37.38 -14.46 -8.48
CA ILE A 13 36.45 -15.20 -7.59
C ILE A 13 35.93 -14.30 -6.46
N ALA A 14 36.82 -13.54 -5.82
CA ALA A 14 36.43 -12.61 -4.76
C ALA A 14 35.48 -11.52 -5.27
N ALA A 15 35.72 -10.97 -6.46
CA ALA A 15 34.85 -10.01 -7.09
C ALA A 15 33.45 -10.61 -7.43
N PHE A 16 33.43 -11.85 -7.93
CA PHE A 16 32.20 -12.56 -8.24
C PHE A 16 31.39 -12.86 -6.97
N VAL A 17 32.03 -13.27 -5.89
CA VAL A 17 31.39 -13.51 -4.59
C VAL A 17 30.84 -12.20 -4.01
N LEU A 18 31.57 -11.10 -4.11
CA LEU A 18 31.10 -9.78 -3.68
C LEU A 18 29.88 -9.31 -4.49
N ILE A 19 29.90 -9.52 -5.80
CA ILE A 19 28.75 -9.14 -6.67
C ILE A 19 27.52 -10.00 -6.32
N THR A 20 27.69 -11.29 -6.05
CA THR A 20 26.57 -12.17 -5.67
C THR A 20 26.01 -11.83 -4.29
N ILE A 21 26.86 -11.47 -3.33
CA ILE A 21 26.44 -11.01 -2.00
C ILE A 21 25.71 -9.66 -2.11
N PHE A 22 26.23 -8.74 -2.92
CA PHE A 22 25.60 -7.44 -3.14
C PHE A 22 24.26 -7.56 -3.85
N ASN A 23 24.15 -8.41 -4.88
CA ASN A 23 22.90 -8.67 -5.57
C ASN A 23 21.90 -9.36 -4.64
N LYS A 24 22.33 -10.31 -3.81
CA LYS A 24 21.44 -10.96 -2.83
C LYS A 24 20.94 -9.97 -1.77
N ALA A 25 21.82 -9.11 -1.24
CA ALA A 25 21.43 -8.08 -0.29
C ALA A 25 20.51 -7.04 -0.93
N TYR A 26 20.69 -6.74 -2.21
CA TYR A 26 19.81 -5.81 -2.95
C TYR A 26 18.42 -6.42 -3.23
N THR A 27 18.34 -7.71 -3.60
CA THR A 27 17.07 -8.40 -3.82
C THR A 27 16.32 -8.66 -2.51
N ASP A 28 17.01 -9.01 -1.41
CA ASP A 28 16.39 -9.20 -0.10
C ASP A 28 15.74 -7.90 0.47
N HIS A 29 16.15 -6.73 -0.03
CA HIS A 29 15.54 -5.46 0.36
C HIS A 29 14.29 -5.08 -0.46
N HIS A 30 14.03 -5.75 -1.58
CA HIS A 30 12.92 -5.45 -2.48
C HIS A 30 11.87 -6.56 -2.62
N GLU A 31 12.13 -7.72 -2.03
CA GLU A 31 11.13 -8.80 -1.97
C GLU A 31 10.19 -8.55 -0.78
N PHE A 32 9.22 -7.64 -1.00
CA PHE A 32 8.05 -7.58 -0.14
C PHE A 32 7.15 -8.75 -0.52
N GLU A 33 7.17 -9.79 0.29
CA GLU A 33 6.21 -10.88 0.18
C GLU A 33 4.85 -10.35 0.64
N PHE A 34 4.04 -9.89 -0.32
CA PHE A 34 2.67 -9.42 -0.07
C PHE A 34 1.75 -10.61 0.15
N THR A 35 1.84 -11.21 1.29
CA THR A 35 0.79 -12.11 1.78
C THR A 35 -0.13 -11.28 2.67
N PRO A 36 -1.29 -10.86 2.15
CA PRO A 36 -2.22 -10.06 2.96
C PRO A 36 -2.67 -10.88 4.16
N GLU A 37 -2.32 -10.43 5.36
CA GLU A 37 -2.87 -11.02 6.59
C GLU A 37 -4.38 -10.76 6.61
N LYS A 38 -5.16 -11.77 6.37
CA LYS A 38 -6.62 -11.70 6.52
C LYS A 38 -7.01 -12.03 7.98
N PRO A 39 -7.93 -11.25 8.53
CA PRO A 39 -8.66 -10.11 7.98
C PRO A 39 -7.80 -8.84 7.92
N TYR A 40 -7.93 -8.06 6.84
CA TYR A 40 -7.19 -6.80 6.64
C TYR A 40 -7.39 -5.78 7.75
N TYR A 41 -8.50 -5.87 8.47
CA TYR A 41 -8.78 -5.03 9.63
C TYR A 41 -9.60 -5.80 10.67
N VAL A 42 -9.47 -5.36 11.92
CA VAL A 42 -10.29 -5.81 13.04
C VAL A 42 -10.75 -4.56 13.79
N ILE A 43 -12.05 -4.49 14.09
CA ILE A 43 -12.62 -3.46 14.96
C ILE A 43 -12.70 -4.04 16.36
N GLU A 44 -11.96 -3.48 17.29
CA GLU A 44 -11.86 -3.98 18.67
C GLU A 44 -13.14 -3.71 19.51
N ASP A 45 -13.87 -2.65 19.15
CA ASP A 45 -15.19 -2.38 19.72
C ASP A 45 -16.17 -1.97 18.61
N PRO A 46 -16.88 -2.94 18.01
CA PRO A 46 -17.78 -2.67 16.91
C PRO A 46 -19.02 -1.86 17.30
N ASN A 47 -19.34 -1.76 18.59
CA ASN A 47 -20.49 -1.01 19.10
C ASN A 47 -20.13 0.39 19.59
N ALA A 48 -18.85 0.74 19.59
CA ALA A 48 -18.42 2.05 20.02
C ALA A 48 -18.81 3.13 19.01
N GLU A 49 -19.49 4.14 19.49
CA GLU A 49 -19.80 5.34 18.71
C GLU A 49 -18.74 6.42 18.96
N GLY A 50 -18.30 7.04 17.86
CA GLY A 50 -17.36 8.17 17.91
C GLY A 50 -15.90 7.76 17.71
N SER A 51 -15.10 8.74 17.34
CA SER A 51 -13.77 8.56 16.80
C SER A 51 -12.74 7.95 17.77
N GLU A 52 -12.90 8.22 19.03
CA GLU A 52 -11.92 7.76 20.04
C GLU A 52 -12.24 6.36 20.57
N LYS A 53 -13.45 5.88 20.29
CA LYS A 53 -13.94 4.60 20.81
C LYS A 53 -13.77 3.47 19.80
N GLN A 54 -13.83 3.76 18.51
CA GLN A 54 -13.57 2.75 17.47
C GLN A 54 -12.07 2.48 17.35
N ALA A 55 -11.61 1.47 18.06
CA ALA A 55 -10.23 1.01 18.01
C ALA A 55 -10.07 -0.05 16.91
N ILE A 56 -8.98 0.04 16.19
CA ILE A 56 -8.63 -0.91 15.12
C ILE A 56 -7.29 -1.58 15.41
N ASN A 57 -7.07 -2.74 14.80
CA ASN A 57 -5.82 -3.48 14.92
C ASN A 57 -4.61 -2.65 14.44
N LYS A 58 -3.43 -3.09 14.84
CA LYS A 58 -2.17 -2.38 14.63
C LYS A 58 -1.91 -2.06 13.14
N ALA A 59 -2.10 -3.05 12.25
CA ALA A 59 -1.86 -2.88 10.81
C ALA A 59 -2.75 -1.79 10.23
N ALA A 60 -4.08 -1.86 10.42
CA ALA A 60 -5.01 -0.87 9.90
C ALA A 60 -4.81 0.54 10.52
N TYR A 61 -4.38 0.62 11.78
CA TYR A 61 -4.04 1.90 12.40
C TYR A 61 -2.81 2.56 11.77
N TYR A 62 -1.75 1.79 11.50
CA TYR A 62 -0.60 2.33 10.76
C TYR A 62 -0.99 2.66 9.33
N GLY A 63 -1.83 1.86 8.69
CA GLY A 63 -2.42 2.17 7.40
C GLY A 63 -3.16 3.50 7.38
N TYR A 64 -4.00 3.78 8.39
CA TYR A 64 -4.61 5.10 8.58
C TYR A 64 -3.55 6.22 8.63
N ARG A 65 -2.47 6.02 9.39
CA ARG A 65 -1.43 7.05 9.52
C ARG A 65 -0.71 7.31 8.20
N ILE A 66 -0.30 6.24 7.52
CA ILE A 66 0.41 6.35 6.24
C ILE A 66 -0.51 6.91 5.15
N PHE A 67 -1.78 6.52 5.13
CA PHE A 67 -2.78 7.13 4.25
C PHE A 67 -2.84 8.65 4.42
N HIS A 68 -2.88 9.13 5.68
CA HIS A 68 -2.96 10.56 5.96
C HIS A 68 -1.64 11.31 5.72
N GLN A 69 -0.54 10.62 5.63
CA GLN A 69 0.75 11.23 5.27
C GLN A 69 0.95 11.33 3.75
N ASN A 70 0.45 10.36 2.96
CA ASN A 70 0.79 10.23 1.55
C ASN A 70 -0.40 10.38 0.60
N CYS A 71 -1.60 9.97 1.00
CA CYS A 71 -2.72 9.80 0.11
C CYS A 71 -3.83 10.84 0.29
N HIS A 72 -4.04 11.30 1.54
CA HIS A 72 -5.18 12.15 1.87
C HIS A 72 -5.14 13.52 1.20
N VAL A 73 -3.98 14.02 0.82
CA VAL A 73 -3.84 15.31 0.13
C VAL A 73 -4.64 15.34 -1.17
N CYS A 74 -4.73 14.22 -1.86
CA CYS A 74 -5.52 14.06 -3.07
C CYS A 74 -6.88 13.39 -2.80
N HIS A 75 -6.89 12.30 -2.02
CA HIS A 75 -8.10 11.49 -1.79
C HIS A 75 -8.99 11.97 -0.63
N GLY A 76 -8.66 13.10 -0.04
CA GLY A 76 -9.46 13.72 1.01
C GLY A 76 -9.39 13.00 2.34
N LYS A 77 -9.87 13.68 3.38
CA LYS A 77 -9.97 13.12 4.73
C LYS A 77 -10.95 11.93 4.71
N ALA A 78 -10.59 10.88 5.42
CA ALA A 78 -11.38 9.64 5.48
C ALA A 78 -11.58 8.95 4.11
N ALA A 79 -10.66 9.15 3.16
CA ALA A 79 -10.66 8.55 1.83
C ALA A 79 -11.91 8.86 0.98
N ARG A 80 -12.63 9.94 1.29
CA ARG A 80 -13.92 10.30 0.64
C ARG A 80 -13.77 11.10 -0.65
N GLY A 81 -12.53 11.22 -1.14
CA GLY A 81 -12.26 11.97 -2.36
C GLY A 81 -12.13 13.48 -2.15
N SER A 82 -11.77 14.15 -3.22
CA SER A 82 -11.66 15.61 -3.34
C SER A 82 -11.90 16.04 -4.78
N SER A 83 -11.66 17.31 -5.09
CA SER A 83 -11.66 17.79 -6.48
C SER A 83 -10.50 17.21 -7.32
N PHE A 84 -9.47 16.64 -6.70
CA PHE A 84 -8.27 16.12 -7.36
C PHE A 84 -8.32 14.60 -7.61
N ALA A 85 -8.99 13.85 -6.70
CA ALA A 85 -8.97 12.40 -6.75
C ALA A 85 -10.31 11.79 -6.29
N PRO A 86 -10.64 10.59 -6.77
CA PRO A 86 -11.92 9.95 -6.48
C PRO A 86 -12.06 9.56 -5.01
N ASN A 87 -13.32 9.35 -4.61
CA ASN A 87 -13.70 8.70 -3.37
C ASN A 87 -13.26 7.22 -3.40
N LEU A 88 -12.35 6.85 -2.52
CA LEU A 88 -11.81 5.48 -2.48
C LEU A 88 -12.79 4.48 -1.87
N LEU A 89 -13.77 4.93 -1.09
CA LEU A 89 -14.82 4.06 -0.54
C LEU A 89 -15.72 3.55 -1.67
N ASP A 90 -16.05 4.42 -2.62
CA ASP A 90 -16.80 4.03 -3.82
C ASP A 90 -15.95 3.11 -4.69
N SER A 91 -14.66 3.44 -4.89
CA SER A 91 -13.74 2.63 -5.66
C SER A 91 -13.61 1.20 -5.09
N TYR A 92 -13.50 1.08 -3.76
CA TYR A 92 -13.49 -0.21 -3.07
C TYR A 92 -14.79 -1.00 -3.32
N ASN A 93 -15.94 -0.35 -3.18
CA ASN A 93 -17.23 -1.00 -3.35
C ASN A 93 -17.46 -1.46 -4.80
N TYR A 94 -17.02 -0.67 -5.80
CA TYR A 94 -17.04 -1.07 -7.21
C TYR A 94 -16.15 -2.29 -7.47
N ALA A 95 -14.92 -2.27 -6.96
CA ALA A 95 -14.00 -3.38 -7.10
C ALA A 95 -14.56 -4.66 -6.44
N LYS A 96 -15.17 -4.54 -5.26
CA LYS A 96 -15.80 -5.66 -4.53
C LYS A 96 -16.96 -6.29 -5.31
N LYS A 97 -17.71 -5.51 -6.07
CA LYS A 97 -18.79 -6.00 -6.94
C LYS A 97 -18.28 -6.63 -8.24
N GLY A 98 -16.98 -6.60 -8.50
CA GLY A 98 -16.40 -7.04 -9.76
C GLY A 98 -16.64 -6.07 -10.92
N GLU A 99 -17.05 -4.84 -10.63
CA GLU A 99 -17.26 -3.81 -11.63
C GLU A 99 -15.90 -3.30 -12.12
N LYS A 100 -15.72 -3.25 -13.44
CA LYS A 100 -14.44 -2.80 -14.05
C LYS A 100 -14.31 -1.29 -13.92
N MET A 101 -13.34 -0.84 -13.15
CA MET A 101 -12.96 0.56 -13.08
C MET A 101 -11.94 0.89 -14.18
N GLY A 102 -12.47 1.32 -15.33
CA GLY A 102 -11.69 2.09 -16.34
C GLY A 102 -10.53 1.42 -17.07
N ASN A 103 -9.94 0.35 -16.57
CA ASN A 103 -8.88 -0.40 -17.21
C ASN A 103 -9.36 -1.77 -17.70
N LYS A 104 -8.85 -2.19 -18.86
CA LYS A 104 -9.14 -3.48 -19.49
C LYS A 104 -8.53 -4.69 -18.73
N VAL A 105 -7.74 -4.43 -17.69
CA VAL A 105 -7.11 -5.46 -16.88
C VAL A 105 -8.11 -5.98 -15.86
N LYS A 106 -8.31 -7.30 -15.87
CA LYS A 106 -9.14 -8.00 -14.89
C LYS A 106 -8.27 -8.35 -13.70
N TYR A 107 -8.67 -7.86 -12.54
CA TYR A 107 -8.09 -8.27 -11.27
C TYR A 107 -9.00 -9.33 -10.63
N ASP A 108 -8.41 -10.32 -10.00
CA ASP A 108 -9.17 -11.39 -9.34
C ASP A 108 -9.75 -10.92 -8.00
N THR A 109 -9.10 -9.94 -7.38
CA THR A 109 -9.54 -9.38 -6.10
C THR A 109 -9.48 -7.85 -6.07
N PRO A 110 -10.32 -7.18 -5.24
CA PRO A 110 -10.20 -5.74 -4.99
C PRO A 110 -8.81 -5.34 -4.47
N TYR A 111 -8.16 -6.21 -3.72
CA TYR A 111 -6.83 -5.98 -3.18
C TYR A 111 -5.77 -5.91 -4.28
N GLU A 112 -5.78 -6.82 -5.24
CA GLU A 112 -4.83 -6.82 -6.38
C GLU A 112 -4.96 -5.54 -7.20
N TRP A 113 -6.20 -5.12 -7.47
CA TRP A 113 -6.43 -3.85 -8.16
C TRP A 113 -5.90 -2.65 -7.37
N PHE A 114 -6.15 -2.62 -6.05
CA PHE A 114 -5.62 -1.59 -5.17
C PHE A 114 -4.09 -1.59 -5.17
N LEU A 115 -3.47 -2.76 -5.01
CA LEU A 115 -2.03 -2.93 -4.98
C LEU A 115 -1.39 -2.42 -6.28
N ASP A 116 -1.87 -2.87 -7.44
CA ASP A 116 -1.36 -2.44 -8.74
C ASP A 116 -1.49 -0.92 -8.92
N THR A 117 -2.65 -0.37 -8.56
CA THR A 117 -2.90 1.08 -8.67
C THR A 117 -1.96 1.88 -7.76
N VAL A 118 -1.67 1.42 -6.55
CA VAL A 118 -0.75 2.12 -5.64
C VAL A 118 0.69 1.98 -6.10
N VAL A 119 1.11 0.80 -6.53
CA VAL A 119 2.49 0.54 -6.98
C VAL A 119 2.81 1.31 -8.25
N ASN A 120 1.96 1.17 -9.27
CA ASN A 120 2.26 1.66 -10.62
C ASN A 120 1.64 3.02 -10.94
N GLY A 121 0.73 3.50 -10.07
CA GLY A 121 -0.04 4.70 -10.35
C GLY A 121 -1.17 4.46 -11.34
N TYR A 122 -1.90 5.52 -11.65
CA TYR A 122 -3.03 5.45 -12.55
C TYR A 122 -3.16 6.73 -13.39
N LYS A 123 -3.44 6.57 -14.68
CA LYS A 123 -3.71 7.68 -15.61
C LYS A 123 -5.12 7.56 -16.15
N ARG A 124 -5.88 8.64 -16.09
CA ARG A 124 -7.22 8.73 -16.64
C ARG A 124 -7.34 9.96 -17.53
N GLU A 125 -7.71 9.74 -18.77
CA GLU A 125 -8.15 10.82 -19.66
C GLU A 125 -9.57 11.25 -19.29
N MET A 126 -9.73 12.53 -19.08
CA MET A 126 -11.02 13.16 -18.78
C MET A 126 -11.63 13.73 -20.06
N ALA A 127 -12.94 13.93 -20.05
CA ALA A 127 -13.61 14.66 -21.12
C ALA A 127 -12.96 16.06 -21.29
N GLY A 128 -12.55 16.38 -22.51
CA GLY A 128 -11.83 17.64 -22.80
C GLY A 128 -10.31 17.52 -22.86
N GLY A 129 -9.75 16.28 -22.83
CA GLY A 129 -8.31 16.01 -23.06
C GLY A 129 -7.42 16.26 -21.84
N THR A 130 -7.98 16.60 -20.69
CA THR A 130 -7.21 16.69 -19.43
C THR A 130 -6.87 15.30 -18.93
N VAL A 131 -5.64 15.10 -18.47
CA VAL A 131 -5.20 13.81 -17.90
C VAL A 131 -5.05 13.94 -16.39
N ASN A 132 -5.83 13.18 -15.65
CA ASN A 132 -5.60 12.98 -14.21
C ASN A 132 -4.57 11.88 -14.01
N VAL A 133 -3.57 12.17 -13.18
CA VAL A 133 -2.47 11.24 -12.87
C VAL A 133 -2.42 11.01 -11.37
N MET A 134 -2.55 9.76 -10.95
CA MET A 134 -2.13 9.29 -9.65
C MET A 134 -0.68 8.79 -9.80
N PRO A 135 0.30 9.35 -9.10
CA PRO A 135 1.67 8.84 -9.14
C PRO A 135 1.74 7.44 -8.53
N GLY A 136 2.66 6.61 -9.02
CA GLY A 136 3.00 5.36 -8.36
C GLY A 136 3.75 5.60 -7.05
N HIS A 137 3.54 4.72 -6.09
CA HIS A 137 4.17 4.76 -4.77
C HIS A 137 4.98 3.49 -4.48
N GLY A 138 5.28 2.69 -5.50
CA GLY A 138 6.05 1.46 -5.36
C GLY A 138 7.44 1.65 -4.73
N ASP A 139 8.04 2.82 -4.92
CA ASP A 139 9.35 3.17 -4.34
C ASP A 139 9.26 3.84 -2.96
N VAL A 140 8.03 4.10 -2.46
CA VAL A 140 7.83 4.74 -1.16
C VAL A 140 7.78 3.69 -0.07
N VAL A 141 8.91 3.49 0.61
CA VAL A 141 9.13 2.42 1.60
C VAL A 141 8.03 2.35 2.66
N ASP A 142 7.63 3.50 3.22
CA ASP A 142 6.61 3.53 4.27
C ASP A 142 5.22 3.15 3.75
N VAL A 143 4.89 3.50 2.51
CA VAL A 143 3.65 3.08 1.85
C VAL A 143 3.67 1.57 1.66
N MET A 144 4.75 1.04 1.09
CA MET A 144 4.85 -0.38 0.77
C MET A 144 4.87 -1.26 2.01
N LYS A 145 5.57 -0.88 3.08
CA LYS A 145 5.55 -1.60 4.36
C LYS A 145 4.19 -1.64 5.05
N ASN A 146 3.29 -0.71 4.70
CA ASN A 146 1.98 -0.58 5.34
C ASN A 146 0.83 -0.75 4.35
N ILE A 147 1.08 -1.30 3.16
CA ILE A 147 0.09 -1.37 2.07
C ILE A 147 -1.17 -2.13 2.48
N ASP A 148 -1.03 -3.26 3.17
CA ASP A 148 -2.14 -4.05 3.68
C ASP A 148 -2.95 -3.28 4.72
N GLY A 149 -2.25 -2.55 5.58
CA GLY A 149 -2.90 -1.69 6.57
C GLY A 149 -3.66 -0.52 5.93
N ILE A 150 -3.12 0.08 4.87
CA ILE A 150 -3.79 1.14 4.11
C ILE A 150 -5.08 0.58 3.48
N TYR A 151 -4.97 -0.59 2.84
CA TYR A 151 -6.14 -1.27 2.30
C TYR A 151 -7.17 -1.60 3.38
N GLY A 152 -6.72 -2.16 4.51
CA GLY A 152 -7.58 -2.48 5.65
C GLY A 152 -8.30 -1.25 6.21
N TYR A 153 -7.63 -0.12 6.31
CA TYR A 153 -8.27 1.14 6.72
C TYR A 153 -9.35 1.57 5.73
N ILE A 154 -9.06 1.56 4.41
CA ILE A 154 -10.05 1.92 3.38
C ILE A 154 -11.22 0.94 3.40
N ALA A 155 -10.96 -0.36 3.50
CA ALA A 155 -11.98 -1.39 3.57
C ALA A 155 -12.90 -1.21 4.78
N ALA A 156 -12.34 -0.96 5.97
CA ALA A 156 -13.11 -0.71 7.19
C ALA A 156 -14.04 0.51 7.06
N MET A 157 -13.54 1.57 6.42
CA MET A 157 -14.34 2.77 6.13
C MET A 157 -15.43 2.48 5.10
N ALA A 158 -15.12 1.79 4.01
CA ALA A 158 -16.03 1.50 2.90
C ALA A 158 -17.15 0.55 3.31
N GLU A 159 -16.87 -0.38 4.21
CA GLU A 159 -17.83 -1.33 4.76
C GLU A 159 -18.65 -0.74 5.93
N GLY A 160 -18.41 0.52 6.29
CA GLY A 160 -19.11 1.21 7.37
C GLY A 160 -18.80 0.68 8.77
N LYS A 161 -17.72 -0.12 8.89
CA LYS A 161 -17.28 -0.67 10.19
C LYS A 161 -16.49 0.36 10.99
N LEU A 162 -15.70 1.18 10.30
CA LEU A 162 -15.04 2.34 10.87
C LEU A 162 -15.77 3.60 10.37
N THR A 163 -16.48 4.28 11.25
CA THR A 163 -17.31 5.46 10.91
C THR A 163 -16.61 6.77 11.23
N THR A 164 -15.55 6.72 12.04
CA THR A 164 -14.82 7.92 12.42
C THR A 164 -14.10 8.56 11.24
N THR A 165 -14.27 9.86 11.08
CA THR A 165 -13.48 10.69 10.16
C THR A 165 -12.21 11.22 10.81
N ASN A 166 -12.05 11.01 12.10
CA ASN A 166 -10.89 11.37 12.90
C ASN A 166 -9.96 10.16 13.08
N ARG A 167 -8.92 10.34 13.89
CA ARG A 167 -7.97 9.28 14.21
C ARG A 167 -8.68 8.15 14.97
N PRO A 168 -8.62 6.91 14.50
CA PRO A 168 -9.16 5.77 15.25
C PRO A 168 -8.33 5.49 16.51
N GLY A 169 -8.94 4.81 17.46
CA GLY A 169 -8.26 4.29 18.63
C GLY A 169 -7.29 3.15 18.29
N LYS A 170 -6.36 2.87 19.20
CA LYS A 170 -5.44 1.73 19.10
C LYS A 170 -6.06 0.51 19.76
N GLY A 171 -6.28 -0.55 18.98
CA GLY A 171 -6.82 -1.83 19.45
C GLY A 171 -5.78 -2.74 20.10
N TRP A 172 -4.59 -2.25 20.43
CA TRP A 172 -3.54 -3.04 21.09
C TRP A 172 -2.91 -2.28 22.24
N LYS A 173 -2.46 -3.02 23.26
CA LYS A 173 -1.71 -2.44 24.36
C LYS A 173 -0.24 -2.23 23.94
N ILE A 174 0.29 -1.06 24.22
CA ILE A 174 1.73 -0.81 24.14
C ILE A 174 2.32 -1.48 25.39
N LYS A 175 3.12 -2.53 25.18
CA LYS A 175 3.91 -3.16 26.25
C LYS A 175 5.14 -2.30 26.53
#